data_c4dfebfe66826f5f3ba52a08c0aed1e9
#
_entry.id   c4dfebfe66826f5f3ba52a08c0aed1e9
#
_cell.length_a   1.000
_cell.length_b   1.000
_cell.length_c   1.000
_cell.angle_alpha   90.00
_cell.angle_beta   90.00
_cell.angle_gamma   90.00
#
_symmetry.space_group_name_H-M   'P 1'
#
loop_
_entity.id
_entity.type
_entity.pdbx_description
1 polymer ?
#
loop_
_entity_poly.entity_id
_entity_poly.type
_entity_poly.pdbx_seq_one_letter_code
_entity_poly.pdbx_strand_id
1 'polypeptide(L)'
;MKILAIVLMAVALSACAPAKPVLYGNERFQQVGSANAERDVAECEALANQAGATPGAGKAGQVATNAGVSALGGAAGGAVGGAIAGSPGIGAAAGAASGVVWSLLTSAIDLASPAQPSPVHQGYVNMCLADRGYQVAGWN
;
A
#
# COMPACT_ATOMS: atom_id res chain seq x y z
N MET A 1 -14.93 -29.91 9.22
CA MET A 1 -13.65 -29.24 8.97
C MET A 1 -13.59 -28.58 7.59
N LYS A 2 -13.99 -29.20 6.47
CA LYS A 2 -13.95 -28.59 5.13
C LYS A 2 -14.83 -27.34 4.98
N ILE A 3 -16.03 -27.33 5.56
CA ILE A 3 -16.97 -26.18 5.48
C ILE A 3 -16.40 -24.97 6.26
N LEU A 4 -15.80 -25.21 7.42
CA LEU A 4 -15.19 -24.16 8.23
C LEU A 4 -14.00 -23.51 7.50
N ALA A 5 -13.20 -24.31 6.78
CA ALA A 5 -12.09 -23.79 5.97
C ALA A 5 -12.58 -22.94 4.79
N ILE A 6 -13.69 -23.34 4.14
CA ILE A 6 -14.28 -22.57 3.02
C ILE A 6 -14.86 -21.24 3.51
N VAL A 7 -15.53 -21.24 4.67
CA VAL A 7 -16.09 -20.02 5.28
C VAL A 7 -14.97 -19.06 5.70
N LEU A 8 -13.89 -19.56 6.32
CA LEU A 8 -12.72 -18.75 6.67
C LEU A 8 -12.04 -18.17 5.44
N MET A 9 -11.95 -18.93 4.34
CA MET A 9 -11.36 -18.47 3.09
C MET A 9 -12.24 -17.41 2.38
N ALA A 10 -13.56 -17.55 2.46
CA ALA A 10 -14.50 -16.58 1.91
C ALA A 10 -14.49 -15.23 2.67
N VAL A 11 -14.33 -15.27 4.00
CA VAL A 11 -14.21 -14.06 4.84
C VAL A 11 -12.88 -13.34 4.58
N ALA A 12 -11.79 -14.07 4.30
CA ALA A 12 -10.51 -13.47 3.98
C ALA A 12 -10.48 -12.71 2.63
N LEU A 13 -11.31 -13.13 1.66
CA LEU A 13 -11.38 -12.46 0.35
C LEU A 13 -12.16 -11.13 0.39
N SER A 14 -13.02 -10.91 1.38
CA SER A 14 -13.79 -9.66 1.49
C SER A 14 -13.01 -8.49 2.12
N ALA A 15 -11.82 -8.75 2.67
CA ALA A 15 -11.00 -7.72 3.34
C ALA A 15 -10.15 -6.86 2.39
N CYS A 16 -10.13 -7.14 1.08
CA CYS A 16 -9.30 -6.43 0.10
C CYS A 16 -10.08 -5.41 -0.73
N ALA A 17 -11.00 -4.65 -0.13
CA ALA A 17 -11.59 -3.52 -0.84
C ALA A 17 -10.52 -2.41 -1.02
N PRO A 18 -10.24 -1.96 -2.25
CA PRO A 18 -9.33 -0.84 -2.46
C PRO A 18 -9.91 0.42 -1.83
N ALA A 19 -9.06 1.21 -1.20
CA ALA A 19 -9.46 2.50 -0.65
C ALA A 19 -10.00 3.40 -1.77
N LYS A 20 -11.12 4.06 -1.51
CA LYS A 20 -11.81 4.93 -2.47
C LYS A 20 -11.77 6.39 -2.01
N PRO A 21 -11.79 7.35 -2.95
CA PRO A 21 -11.89 8.75 -2.60
C PRO A 21 -13.28 9.05 -2.01
N VAL A 22 -13.28 9.75 -0.89
CA VAL A 22 -14.52 10.25 -0.26
C VAL A 22 -14.78 11.64 -0.81
N LEU A 23 -15.91 11.80 -1.50
CA LEU A 23 -16.29 13.07 -2.09
C LEU A 23 -17.05 13.94 -1.06
N TYR A 24 -16.69 15.21 -1.02
CA TYR A 24 -17.44 16.18 -0.26
C TYR A 24 -18.78 16.47 -0.96
N GLY A 25 -19.85 16.59 -0.18
CA GLY A 25 -21.22 16.86 -0.69
C GLY A 25 -21.41 18.30 -1.18
N ASN A 26 -20.57 18.75 -2.11
CA ASN A 26 -20.66 20.08 -2.72
C ASN A 26 -21.83 20.17 -3.71
N GLU A 27 -22.05 21.36 -4.25
CA GLU A 27 -23.15 21.61 -5.19
C GLU A 27 -23.07 20.69 -6.42
N ARG A 28 -21.88 20.43 -6.95
CA ARG A 28 -21.67 19.50 -8.06
C ARG A 28 -22.13 18.07 -7.72
N PHE A 29 -21.74 17.57 -6.56
CA PHE A 29 -22.13 16.24 -6.09
C PHE A 29 -23.65 16.13 -5.95
N GLN A 30 -24.30 17.18 -5.42
CA GLN A 30 -25.77 17.22 -5.25
C GLN A 30 -26.51 17.25 -6.60
N GLN A 31 -25.98 17.98 -7.58
CA GLN A 31 -26.59 18.06 -8.93
C GLN A 31 -26.49 16.74 -9.68
N VAL A 32 -25.36 16.06 -9.57
CA VAL A 32 -25.05 14.85 -10.34
C VAL A 32 -25.61 13.59 -9.67
N GLY A 33 -25.68 13.60 -8.34
CA GLY A 33 -26.10 12.46 -7.53
C GLY A 33 -25.00 11.42 -7.32
N SER A 34 -25.11 10.61 -6.25
CA SER A 34 -24.08 9.65 -5.84
C SER A 34 -23.74 8.62 -6.91
N ALA A 35 -24.73 8.09 -7.63
CA ALA A 35 -24.51 7.05 -8.65
C ALA A 35 -23.67 7.53 -9.83
N ASN A 36 -23.82 8.78 -10.26
CA ASN A 36 -23.00 9.34 -11.33
C ASN A 36 -21.64 9.80 -10.79
N ALA A 37 -21.59 10.32 -9.56
CA ALA A 37 -20.33 10.64 -8.91
C ALA A 37 -19.42 9.40 -8.76
N GLU A 38 -19.98 8.23 -8.42
CA GLU A 38 -19.22 6.96 -8.38
C GLU A 38 -18.69 6.55 -9.77
N ARG A 39 -19.43 6.80 -10.84
CA ARG A 39 -18.95 6.56 -12.21
C ARG A 39 -17.80 7.50 -12.57
N ASP A 40 -17.92 8.77 -12.23
CA ASP A 40 -16.87 9.75 -12.44
C ASP A 40 -15.59 9.39 -11.68
N VAL A 41 -15.71 8.87 -10.45
CA VAL A 41 -14.59 8.33 -9.67
C VAL A 41 -13.96 7.15 -10.40
N ALA A 42 -14.74 6.15 -10.81
CA ALA A 42 -14.23 4.97 -11.50
C ALA A 42 -13.52 5.33 -12.81
N GLU A 43 -14.01 6.32 -13.54
CA GLU A 43 -13.37 6.82 -14.76
C GLU A 43 -12.04 7.52 -14.46
N CYS A 44 -11.97 8.36 -13.42
CA CYS A 44 -10.72 8.99 -12.98
C CYS A 44 -9.69 7.95 -12.50
N GLU A 45 -10.11 6.90 -11.81
CA GLU A 45 -9.25 5.77 -11.42
C GLU A 45 -8.74 5.01 -12.66
N ALA A 46 -9.59 4.77 -13.66
CA ALA A 46 -9.19 4.14 -14.91
C ALA A 46 -8.16 4.97 -15.67
N LEU A 47 -8.34 6.29 -15.74
CA LEU A 47 -7.38 7.22 -16.35
C LEU A 47 -6.05 7.23 -15.60
N ALA A 48 -6.07 7.22 -14.26
CA ALA A 48 -4.87 7.12 -13.45
C ALA A 48 -4.09 5.84 -13.75
N ASN A 49 -4.79 4.70 -13.85
CA ASN A 49 -4.18 3.42 -14.20
C ASN A 49 -3.57 3.42 -15.61
N GLN A 50 -4.24 4.02 -16.59
CA GLN A 50 -3.72 4.18 -17.96
C GLN A 50 -2.48 5.08 -17.99
N ALA A 51 -2.42 6.09 -17.14
CA ALA A 51 -1.25 6.96 -16.97
C ALA A 51 -0.10 6.29 -16.20
N GLY A 52 -0.25 5.03 -15.77
CA GLY A 52 0.75 4.31 -14.99
C GLY A 52 0.74 4.62 -13.48
N ALA A 53 -0.18 5.46 -13.03
CA ALA A 53 -0.38 5.76 -11.62
C ALA A 53 -1.25 4.68 -10.96
N THR A 54 -0.72 3.46 -10.80
CA THR A 54 -1.47 2.32 -10.27
C THR A 54 -1.61 2.37 -8.75
N PRO A 55 -2.77 1.94 -8.17
CA PRO A 55 -3.00 2.00 -6.73
C PRO A 55 -2.00 1.17 -5.91
N GLY A 56 -1.67 -0.02 -6.41
CA GLY A 56 -0.88 -1.03 -5.69
C GLY A 56 0.62 -0.99 -5.92
N ALA A 57 1.12 -0.26 -6.92
CA ALA A 57 2.55 -0.24 -7.25
C ALA A 57 3.43 0.31 -6.11
N GLY A 58 2.84 1.15 -5.22
CA GLY A 58 3.57 1.73 -4.10
C GLY A 58 3.93 0.74 -2.99
N LYS A 59 3.01 -0.14 -2.56
CA LYS A 59 3.25 -1.00 -1.39
C LYS A 59 4.11 -2.22 -1.70
N ALA A 60 3.83 -2.94 -2.80
CA ALA A 60 4.65 -4.10 -3.16
C ALA A 60 6.07 -3.68 -3.54
N GLY A 61 6.23 -2.58 -4.28
CA GLY A 61 7.54 -2.01 -4.59
C GLY A 61 8.26 -1.49 -3.35
N GLN A 62 7.55 -0.80 -2.44
CA GLN A 62 8.11 -0.32 -1.17
C GLN A 62 8.52 -1.48 -0.26
N VAL A 63 7.71 -2.54 -0.13
CA VAL A 63 8.05 -3.72 0.66
C VAL A 63 9.32 -4.39 0.11
N ALA A 64 9.41 -4.57 -1.21
CA ALA A 64 10.60 -5.13 -1.84
C ALA A 64 11.83 -4.25 -1.64
N THR A 65 11.70 -2.93 -1.81
CA THR A 65 12.79 -1.96 -1.61
C THR A 65 13.19 -1.89 -0.14
N ASN A 66 12.22 -1.80 0.78
CA ASN A 66 12.49 -1.75 2.22
C ASN A 66 13.13 -3.03 2.73
N ALA A 67 12.70 -4.22 2.24
CA ALA A 67 13.35 -5.49 2.58
C ALA A 67 14.80 -5.53 2.10
N GLY A 68 15.06 -5.06 0.87
CA GLY A 68 16.42 -4.98 0.33
C GLY A 68 17.30 -4.01 1.11
N VAL A 69 16.82 -2.80 1.39
CA VAL A 69 17.54 -1.78 2.17
C VAL A 69 17.77 -2.24 3.61
N SER A 70 16.76 -2.89 4.25
CA SER A 70 16.91 -3.42 5.60
C SER A 70 17.89 -4.57 5.68
N ALA A 71 17.94 -5.44 4.64
CA ALA A 71 18.93 -6.51 4.58
C ALA A 71 20.35 -5.96 4.44
N LEU A 72 20.55 -4.94 3.57
CA LEU A 72 21.84 -4.29 3.39
C LEU A 72 22.28 -3.53 4.65
N GLY A 73 21.37 -2.81 5.31
CA GLY A 73 21.64 -2.10 6.57
C GLY A 73 21.96 -3.06 7.70
N GLY A 74 21.21 -4.18 7.81
CA GLY A 74 21.45 -5.23 8.77
C GLY A 74 22.77 -5.95 8.55
N ALA A 75 23.13 -6.25 7.29
CA ALA A 75 24.41 -6.86 6.94
C ALA A 75 25.58 -5.93 7.28
N ALA A 76 25.51 -4.64 6.97
CA ALA A 76 26.55 -3.67 7.26
C ALA A 76 26.73 -3.49 8.79
N GLY A 77 25.63 -3.29 9.54
CA GLY A 77 25.68 -3.17 11.01
C GLY A 77 26.17 -4.47 11.68
N GLY A 78 25.69 -5.62 11.20
CA GLY A 78 26.11 -6.92 11.69
C GLY A 78 27.57 -7.23 11.39
N ALA A 79 28.11 -6.82 10.23
CA ALA A 79 29.52 -6.96 9.90
C ALA A 79 30.41 -6.19 10.87
N VAL A 80 30.04 -4.94 11.21
CA VAL A 80 30.77 -4.11 12.17
C VAL A 80 30.73 -4.74 13.56
N GLY A 81 29.55 -5.13 14.06
CA GLY A 81 29.39 -5.82 15.33
C GLY A 81 30.14 -7.15 15.38
N GLY A 82 30.06 -7.93 14.29
CA GLY A 82 30.76 -9.20 14.15
C GLY A 82 32.27 -9.06 14.06
N ALA A 83 32.78 -7.96 13.49
CA ALA A 83 34.22 -7.67 13.46
C ALA A 83 34.78 -7.45 14.85
N ILE A 84 34.03 -6.76 15.73
CA ILE A 84 34.41 -6.56 17.13
C ILE A 84 34.45 -7.91 17.87
N ALA A 85 33.52 -8.83 17.52
CA ALA A 85 33.44 -10.17 18.10
C ALA A 85 34.36 -11.19 17.40
N GLY A 86 35.18 -10.80 16.43
CA GLY A 86 36.11 -11.67 15.70
C GLY A 86 35.45 -12.51 14.58
N SER A 87 34.21 -12.28 14.21
CA SER A 87 33.47 -13.07 13.22
C SER A 87 32.62 -12.21 12.28
N PRO A 88 33.23 -11.33 11.42
CA PRO A 88 32.47 -10.37 10.62
C PRO A 88 31.51 -11.01 9.63
N GLY A 89 31.84 -12.19 9.09
CA GLY A 89 31.00 -12.91 8.17
C GLY A 89 29.72 -13.46 8.81
N ILE A 90 29.83 -14.01 10.02
CA ILE A 90 28.67 -14.52 10.77
C ILE A 90 27.80 -13.36 11.22
N GLY A 91 28.41 -12.24 11.67
CA GLY A 91 27.70 -11.03 12.05
C GLY A 91 26.93 -10.41 10.88
N ALA A 92 27.53 -10.34 9.70
CA ALA A 92 26.85 -9.85 8.49
C ALA A 92 25.67 -10.73 8.09
N ALA A 93 25.84 -12.06 8.11
CA ALA A 93 24.76 -13.01 7.78
C ALA A 93 23.61 -12.95 8.77
N ALA A 94 23.91 -12.90 10.07
CA ALA A 94 22.90 -12.76 11.14
C ALA A 94 22.18 -11.41 11.07
N GLY A 95 22.92 -10.33 10.79
CA GLY A 95 22.36 -9.00 10.64
C GLY A 95 21.45 -8.87 9.41
N ALA A 96 21.84 -9.44 8.27
CA ALA A 96 21.00 -9.50 7.08
C ALA A 96 19.69 -10.27 7.34
N ALA A 97 19.79 -11.45 7.96
CA ALA A 97 18.62 -12.27 8.30
C ALA A 97 17.66 -11.55 9.26
N SER A 98 18.18 -10.90 10.30
CA SER A 98 17.34 -10.15 11.25
C SER A 98 16.70 -8.92 10.61
N GLY A 99 17.39 -8.22 9.71
CA GLY A 99 16.84 -7.09 8.95
C GLY A 99 15.67 -7.51 8.06
N VAL A 100 15.76 -8.65 7.38
CA VAL A 100 14.66 -9.20 6.59
C VAL A 100 13.47 -9.58 7.45
N VAL A 101 13.69 -10.30 8.57
CA VAL A 101 12.60 -10.70 9.49
C VAL A 101 11.90 -9.47 10.05
N TRP A 102 12.64 -8.44 10.47
CA TRP A 102 12.06 -7.20 10.97
C TRP A 102 11.22 -6.47 9.91
N SER A 103 11.71 -6.38 8.67
CA SER A 103 10.98 -5.76 7.57
C SER A 103 9.71 -6.53 7.20
N LEU A 104 9.74 -7.86 7.24
CA LEU A 104 8.54 -8.69 7.01
C LEU A 104 7.52 -8.53 8.14
N LEU A 105 7.96 -8.42 9.39
CA LEU A 105 7.07 -8.20 10.52
C LEU A 105 6.38 -6.84 10.44
N THR A 106 7.13 -5.77 10.18
CA THR A 106 6.56 -4.43 9.99
C THR A 106 5.65 -4.37 8.77
N SER A 107 6.02 -5.03 7.67
CA SER A 107 5.17 -5.13 6.48
C SER A 107 3.90 -5.91 6.73
N ALA A 108 3.92 -6.94 7.58
CA ALA A 108 2.70 -7.67 7.96
C ALA A 108 1.73 -6.79 8.76
N ILE A 109 2.24 -5.91 9.61
CA ILE A 109 1.44 -4.91 10.34
C ILE A 109 0.87 -3.88 9.37
N ASP A 110 1.65 -3.41 8.40
CA ASP A 110 1.22 -2.48 7.35
C ASP A 110 0.19 -3.11 6.40
N LEU A 111 0.29 -4.42 6.13
CA LEU A 111 -0.68 -5.15 5.32
C LEU A 111 -2.02 -5.35 6.06
N ALA A 112 -2.02 -5.37 7.39
CA ALA A 112 -3.22 -5.39 8.20
C ALA A 112 -3.94 -4.03 8.22
N SER A 113 -3.25 -2.94 7.86
CA SER A 113 -3.84 -1.62 7.68
C SER A 113 -4.53 -1.53 6.32
N PRO A 114 -5.68 -0.82 6.20
CA PRO A 114 -6.33 -0.61 4.91
C PRO A 114 -5.34 -0.11 3.86
N ALA A 115 -5.31 -0.80 2.70
CA ALA A 115 -4.36 -0.47 1.65
C ALA A 115 -4.71 0.91 1.07
N GLN A 116 -3.99 1.94 1.46
CA GLN A 116 -4.13 3.24 0.82
C GLN A 116 -3.44 3.20 -0.55
N PRO A 117 -4.07 3.79 -1.59
CA PRO A 117 -3.45 3.91 -2.90
C PRO A 117 -2.16 4.71 -2.82
N SER A 118 -1.25 4.51 -3.79
CA SER A 118 -0.01 5.28 -3.85
C SER A 118 -0.29 6.79 -3.90
N PRO A 119 0.56 7.65 -3.31
CA PRO A 119 0.36 9.11 -3.35
C PRO A 119 0.22 9.66 -4.77
N VAL A 120 0.90 9.04 -5.74
CA VAL A 120 0.81 9.41 -7.16
C VAL A 120 -0.59 9.11 -7.71
N HIS A 121 -1.15 7.92 -7.41
CA HIS A 121 -2.50 7.57 -7.80
C HIS A 121 -3.54 8.51 -7.17
N GLN A 122 -3.43 8.76 -5.87
CA GLN A 122 -4.31 9.69 -5.16
C GLN A 122 -4.24 11.09 -5.77
N GLY A 123 -3.02 11.58 -6.05
CA GLY A 123 -2.82 12.90 -6.67
C GLY A 123 -3.49 12.99 -8.03
N TYR A 124 -3.31 11.99 -8.89
CA TYR A 124 -3.92 11.96 -10.22
C TYR A 124 -5.45 11.95 -10.17
N VAL A 125 -6.02 11.05 -9.36
CA VAL A 125 -7.48 10.94 -9.19
C VAL A 125 -8.06 12.23 -8.60
N ASN A 126 -7.39 12.81 -7.59
CA ASN A 126 -7.83 14.07 -6.98
C ASN A 126 -7.85 15.22 -8.00
N MET A 127 -6.83 15.33 -8.86
CA MET A 127 -6.79 16.34 -9.93
C MET A 127 -7.91 16.12 -10.94
N CYS A 128 -8.10 14.89 -11.43
CA CYS A 128 -9.15 14.53 -12.36
C CYS A 128 -10.55 14.86 -11.80
N LEU A 129 -10.80 14.56 -10.52
CA LEU A 129 -12.06 14.85 -9.85
C LEU A 129 -12.26 16.37 -9.62
N ALA A 130 -11.20 17.10 -9.32
CA ALA A 130 -11.24 18.54 -9.18
C ALA A 130 -11.58 19.23 -10.50
N ASP A 131 -11.02 18.77 -11.63
CA ASP A 131 -11.36 19.26 -12.97
C ASP A 131 -12.84 19.06 -13.32
N ARG A 132 -13.47 18.02 -12.76
CA ARG A 132 -14.92 17.76 -12.90
C ARG A 132 -15.78 18.52 -11.87
N GLY A 133 -15.16 19.32 -10.99
CA GLY A 133 -15.82 20.15 -9.99
C GLY A 133 -16.14 19.43 -8.67
N TYR A 134 -15.57 18.23 -8.44
CA TYR A 134 -15.70 17.54 -7.15
C TYR A 134 -14.60 17.98 -6.18
N GLN A 135 -14.91 17.89 -4.90
CA GLN A 135 -13.93 18.08 -3.83
C GLN A 135 -13.72 16.75 -3.10
N VAL A 136 -12.48 16.29 -3.04
CA VAL A 136 -12.12 15.08 -2.32
C VAL A 136 -11.81 15.44 -0.87
N ALA A 137 -12.56 14.88 0.07
CA ALA A 137 -12.38 15.09 1.50
C ALA A 137 -11.31 14.17 2.10
N GLY A 138 -11.07 13.01 1.49
CA GLY A 138 -10.09 12.03 1.95
C GLY A 138 -10.19 10.71 1.19
N TRP A 139 -9.50 9.70 1.70
CA TRP A 139 -9.48 8.34 1.17
C TRP A 139 -9.74 7.33 2.31
N ASN A 140 -10.61 6.35 2.09
CA ASN A 140 -10.95 5.31 3.08
C ASN A 140 -10.87 3.90 2.48
#